data_c6c1ac74edcf0cb7182859be11194abe
#
_entry.id   c6c1ac74edcf0cb7182859be11194abe
#
_cell.length_a   1.000
_cell.length_b   1.000
_cell.length_c   1.000
_cell.angle_alpha   90.00
_cell.angle_beta   90.00
_cell.angle_gamma   90.00
#
_symmetry.space_group_name_H-M   'P 1'
#
loop_
_entity.id
_entity.type
_entity.pdbx_description
1 polymer ?
#
loop_
_entity_poly.entity_id
_entity_poly.type
_entity_poly.pdbx_seq_one_letter_code
_entity_poly.pdbx_strand_id
1 'polypeptide(L)'
;MSATETTPAPRGRPRDPKRDAAIYDAAITLLAEAGFDGMTLEAVAARAGVSKPTIYRRCPEGKGQLVSAAIVAHRAAKPPAHDTGSLRGDLLATVRDMVAHMLENAQLAAGLVRQLRESAELAEIFRVHVIEPERPRWAGIVERAEARGELAPGAAPPVFPDIGPSLIHAHLTFPREPLDEAFVTELVDRVLLPILNSQSQKDLSP
;
A
#
# COMPACT_ATOMS: atom_id res chain seq x y z
N MET A 1 -57.84 -15.98 -12.20
CA MET A 1 -56.63 -16.75 -11.81
C MET A 1 -55.50 -15.73 -11.61
N SER A 2 -55.33 -15.28 -10.36
CA SER A 2 -54.29 -14.28 -10.05
C SER A 2 -53.01 -15.00 -9.67
N ALA A 3 -51.96 -14.75 -10.44
CA ALA A 3 -50.63 -15.22 -10.13
C ALA A 3 -50.02 -14.32 -9.04
N THR A 4 -49.77 -14.89 -7.89
CA THR A 4 -49.08 -14.25 -6.77
C THR A 4 -47.58 -14.21 -7.10
N GLU A 5 -47.05 -13.03 -7.45
CA GLU A 5 -45.60 -12.79 -7.56
C GLU A 5 -44.96 -12.93 -6.17
N THR A 6 -44.23 -14.00 -5.98
CA THR A 6 -43.43 -14.19 -4.77
C THR A 6 -42.12 -13.40 -4.92
N THR A 7 -42.06 -12.23 -4.28
CA THR A 7 -40.82 -11.44 -4.14
C THR A 7 -39.77 -12.27 -3.40
N PRO A 8 -38.58 -12.52 -3.96
CA PRO A 8 -37.54 -13.26 -3.25
C PRO A 8 -37.04 -12.48 -2.03
N ALA A 9 -37.05 -13.12 -0.86
CA ALA A 9 -36.56 -12.56 0.39
C ALA A 9 -35.07 -12.16 0.24
N PRO A 10 -34.63 -11.04 0.86
CA PRO A 10 -33.25 -10.57 0.77
C PRO A 10 -32.30 -11.60 1.37
N ARG A 11 -31.36 -12.08 0.55
CA ARG A 11 -30.35 -13.07 0.93
C ARG A 11 -29.34 -12.47 1.91
N GLY A 12 -29.38 -12.95 3.15
CA GLY A 12 -28.30 -12.83 4.12
C GLY A 12 -28.34 -11.55 4.97
N ARG A 13 -27.99 -11.72 6.26
CA ARG A 13 -27.78 -10.61 7.21
C ARG A 13 -26.70 -9.68 6.64
N PRO A 14 -26.90 -8.33 6.65
CA PRO A 14 -25.91 -7.37 6.18
C PRO A 14 -24.53 -7.64 6.78
N ARG A 15 -23.48 -7.42 5.98
CA ARG A 15 -22.08 -7.50 6.47
C ARG A 15 -21.91 -6.51 7.62
N ASP A 16 -21.29 -6.95 8.71
CA ASP A 16 -21.00 -6.12 9.88
C ASP A 16 -19.57 -5.54 9.71
N PRO A 17 -19.43 -4.22 9.43
CA PRO A 17 -18.14 -3.60 9.19
C PRO A 17 -17.16 -3.76 10.36
N LYS A 18 -17.66 -3.79 11.62
CA LYS A 18 -16.80 -3.98 12.80
C LYS A 18 -16.19 -5.37 12.84
N ARG A 19 -16.94 -6.39 12.41
CA ARG A 19 -16.42 -7.76 12.31
C ARG A 19 -15.42 -7.90 11.18
N ASP A 20 -15.63 -7.20 10.06
CA ASP A 20 -14.69 -7.20 8.94
C ASP A 20 -13.37 -6.57 9.37
N ALA A 21 -13.39 -5.42 10.04
CA ALA A 21 -12.21 -4.78 10.60
C ALA A 21 -11.45 -5.73 11.56
N ALA A 22 -12.14 -6.35 12.53
CA ALA A 22 -11.52 -7.27 13.46
C ALA A 22 -10.86 -8.49 12.77
N ILE A 23 -11.45 -8.99 11.68
CA ILE A 23 -10.88 -10.09 10.88
C ILE A 23 -9.61 -9.61 10.15
N TYR A 24 -9.65 -8.41 9.56
CA TYR A 24 -8.51 -7.87 8.83
C TYR A 24 -7.35 -7.52 9.76
N ASP A 25 -7.61 -6.91 10.92
CA ASP A 25 -6.60 -6.63 11.93
C ASP A 25 -5.95 -7.92 12.45
N ALA A 26 -6.76 -8.96 12.72
CA ALA A 26 -6.26 -10.26 13.12
C ALA A 26 -5.39 -10.91 12.04
N ALA A 27 -5.76 -10.78 10.76
CA ALA A 27 -5.00 -11.31 9.63
C ALA A 27 -3.63 -10.61 9.49
N ILE A 28 -3.60 -9.27 9.54
CA ILE A 28 -2.35 -8.50 9.48
C ILE A 28 -1.44 -8.82 10.65
N THR A 29 -1.99 -8.92 11.86
CA THR A 29 -1.22 -9.26 13.06
C THR A 29 -0.62 -10.67 12.94
N LEU A 30 -1.39 -11.67 12.53
CA LEU A 30 -0.90 -13.04 12.35
C LEU A 30 0.10 -13.17 11.20
N LEU A 31 -0.09 -12.39 10.13
CA LEU A 31 0.90 -12.29 9.06
C LEU A 31 2.25 -11.77 9.58
N ALA A 32 2.23 -10.78 10.47
CA ALA A 32 3.45 -10.26 11.09
C ALA A 32 4.11 -11.27 12.04
N GLU A 33 3.31 -11.96 12.88
CA GLU A 33 3.80 -12.87 13.93
C GLU A 33 4.25 -14.23 13.39
N ALA A 34 3.42 -14.88 12.58
CA ALA A 34 3.59 -16.26 12.12
C ALA A 34 4.04 -16.38 10.66
N GLY A 35 3.97 -15.30 9.92
CA GLY A 35 4.20 -15.30 8.49
C GLY A 35 3.03 -15.83 7.67
N PHE A 36 3.14 -15.69 6.34
CA PHE A 36 2.07 -16.13 5.44
C PHE A 36 1.83 -17.64 5.53
N ASP A 37 2.90 -18.44 5.58
CA ASP A 37 2.77 -19.91 5.63
C ASP A 37 2.26 -20.41 6.98
N GLY A 38 2.68 -19.78 8.07
CA GLY A 38 2.25 -20.14 9.43
C GLY A 38 0.84 -19.62 9.78
N MET A 39 0.31 -18.66 9.04
CA MET A 39 -1.04 -18.13 9.25
C MET A 39 -2.09 -19.11 8.73
N THR A 40 -3.12 -19.39 9.56
CA THR A 40 -4.28 -20.19 9.17
C THR A 40 -5.58 -19.41 9.35
N LEU A 41 -6.61 -19.75 8.56
CA LEU A 41 -7.94 -19.12 8.71
C LEU A 41 -8.54 -19.38 10.10
N GLU A 42 -8.25 -20.53 10.70
CA GLU A 42 -8.69 -20.87 12.05
C GLU A 42 -8.05 -19.96 13.11
N ALA A 43 -6.75 -19.70 12.98
CA ALA A 43 -6.04 -18.79 13.89
C ALA A 43 -6.60 -17.38 13.79
N VAL A 44 -6.88 -16.91 12.56
CA VAL A 44 -7.54 -15.60 12.34
C VAL A 44 -8.93 -15.58 12.95
N ALA A 45 -9.74 -16.63 12.73
CA ALA A 45 -11.09 -16.71 13.31
C ALA A 45 -11.06 -16.65 14.84
N ALA A 46 -10.14 -17.39 15.46
CA ALA A 46 -9.99 -17.39 16.92
C ALA A 46 -9.59 -16.01 17.45
N ARG A 47 -8.61 -15.34 16.81
CA ARG A 47 -8.15 -14.00 17.20
C ARG A 47 -9.22 -12.93 16.99
N ALA A 48 -9.96 -12.99 15.90
CA ALA A 48 -11.03 -12.06 15.58
C ALA A 48 -12.34 -12.30 16.35
N GLY A 49 -12.42 -13.37 17.15
CA GLY A 49 -13.63 -13.73 17.90
C GLY A 49 -14.80 -14.13 17.00
N VAL A 50 -14.51 -14.73 15.82
CA VAL A 50 -15.55 -15.19 14.89
C VAL A 50 -15.51 -16.72 14.75
N SER A 51 -16.65 -17.31 14.33
CA SER A 51 -16.70 -18.77 14.11
C SER A 51 -15.97 -19.17 12.82
N LYS A 52 -15.39 -20.40 12.79
CA LYS A 52 -14.77 -20.99 11.59
C LYS A 52 -15.68 -20.91 10.36
N PRO A 53 -16.99 -21.30 10.42
CA PRO A 53 -17.87 -21.15 9.25
C PRO A 53 -17.99 -19.70 8.76
N THR A 54 -17.84 -18.71 9.64
CA THR A 54 -17.91 -17.32 9.25
C THR A 54 -16.72 -16.92 8.39
N ILE A 55 -15.49 -17.30 8.78
CA ILE A 55 -14.30 -16.91 8.01
C ILE A 55 -14.22 -17.67 6.68
N TYR A 56 -14.54 -18.98 6.66
CA TYR A 56 -14.55 -19.75 5.41
C TYR A 56 -15.59 -19.27 4.40
N ARG A 57 -16.76 -18.82 4.87
CA ARG A 57 -17.76 -18.22 3.99
C ARG A 57 -17.30 -16.87 3.40
N ARG A 58 -16.44 -16.13 4.12
CA ARG A 58 -15.92 -14.82 3.68
C ARG A 58 -14.73 -14.95 2.75
N CYS A 59 -13.91 -15.96 2.98
CA CYS A 59 -12.69 -16.20 2.24
C CYS A 59 -12.70 -17.63 1.68
N PRO A 60 -13.61 -17.94 0.72
CA PRO A 60 -13.71 -19.30 0.15
C PRO A 60 -12.45 -19.70 -0.64
N GLU A 61 -11.69 -18.74 -1.14
CA GLU A 61 -10.43 -18.96 -1.87
C GLU A 61 -9.20 -19.06 -0.93
N GLY A 62 -9.43 -19.02 0.39
CA GLY A 62 -8.39 -19.25 1.38
C GLY A 62 -7.71 -18.00 1.93
N LYS A 63 -6.51 -18.20 2.50
CA LYS A 63 -5.78 -17.16 3.24
C LYS A 63 -5.27 -16.03 2.34
N GLY A 64 -4.93 -16.31 1.09
CA GLY A 64 -4.50 -15.30 0.12
C GLY A 64 -5.59 -14.25 -0.12
N GLN A 65 -6.83 -14.68 -0.32
CA GLN A 65 -7.98 -13.77 -0.44
C GLN A 65 -8.16 -12.91 0.82
N LEU A 66 -7.98 -13.49 2.01
CA LEU A 66 -8.09 -12.76 3.26
C LEU A 66 -7.00 -11.69 3.39
N VAL A 67 -5.76 -12.04 3.09
CA VAL A 67 -4.63 -11.08 3.13
C VAL A 67 -4.84 -9.96 2.13
N SER A 68 -5.26 -10.27 0.91
CA SER A 68 -5.62 -9.28 -0.12
C SER A 68 -6.67 -8.31 0.40
N ALA A 69 -7.77 -8.83 0.96
CA ALA A 69 -8.86 -8.01 1.50
C ALA A 69 -8.40 -7.14 2.68
N ALA A 70 -7.57 -7.67 3.58
CA ALA A 70 -7.02 -6.94 4.70
C ALA A 70 -6.09 -5.80 4.26
N ILE A 71 -5.22 -6.05 3.29
CA ILE A 71 -4.34 -5.02 2.71
C ILE A 71 -5.17 -3.91 2.05
N VAL A 72 -6.17 -4.26 1.25
CA VAL A 72 -7.05 -3.28 0.59
C VAL A 72 -7.79 -2.43 1.61
N ALA A 73 -8.32 -3.04 2.68
CA ALA A 73 -9.02 -2.32 3.74
C ALA A 73 -8.10 -1.33 4.49
N HIS A 74 -6.87 -1.74 4.80
CA HIS A 74 -5.88 -0.86 5.44
C HIS A 74 -5.46 0.29 4.51
N ARG A 75 -5.37 0.05 3.21
CA ARG A 75 -5.05 1.10 2.23
C ARG A 75 -6.16 2.11 2.02
N ALA A 76 -7.42 1.70 2.12
CA ALA A 76 -8.56 2.61 1.99
C ALA A 76 -8.56 3.73 3.05
N ALA A 77 -7.81 3.57 4.13
CA ALA A 77 -7.60 4.58 5.15
C ALA A 77 -6.50 5.61 4.82
N LYS A 78 -5.75 5.44 3.69
CA LYS A 78 -4.71 6.40 3.29
C LYS A 78 -5.31 7.74 2.85
N PRO A 79 -4.65 8.87 3.20
CA PRO A 79 -5.08 10.19 2.74
C PRO A 79 -5.00 10.28 1.21
N PRO A 80 -5.78 11.19 0.59
CA PRO A 80 -5.71 11.47 -0.84
C PRO A 80 -4.30 11.95 -1.22
N ALA A 81 -4.01 11.97 -2.53
CA ALA A 81 -2.77 12.54 -3.04
C ALA A 81 -2.66 14.02 -2.68
N HIS A 82 -1.47 14.45 -2.28
CA HIS A 82 -1.21 15.85 -1.96
C HIS A 82 -1.18 16.70 -3.23
N ASP A 83 -1.75 17.90 -3.14
CA ASP A 83 -1.64 18.96 -4.14
C ASP A 83 -1.33 20.28 -3.37
N THR A 84 -0.05 20.52 -3.17
CA THR A 84 0.46 21.65 -2.39
C THR A 84 0.73 22.88 -3.24
N GLY A 85 0.53 22.77 -4.55
CA GLY A 85 0.84 23.82 -5.52
C GLY A 85 2.29 23.82 -6.02
N SER A 86 3.12 22.87 -5.60
CA SER A 86 4.50 22.73 -6.10
C SER A 86 4.95 21.27 -6.10
N LEU A 87 5.82 20.92 -7.07
CA LEU A 87 6.44 19.59 -7.16
C LEU A 87 7.15 19.21 -5.86
N ARG A 88 7.98 20.13 -5.35
CA ARG A 88 8.73 19.89 -4.10
C ARG A 88 7.79 19.66 -2.91
N GLY A 89 6.74 20.46 -2.79
CA GLY A 89 5.75 20.33 -1.72
C GLY A 89 5.00 18.99 -1.78
N ASP A 90 4.56 18.60 -2.97
CA ASP A 90 3.86 17.34 -3.21
C ASP A 90 4.76 16.12 -2.87
N LEU A 91 6.03 16.15 -3.27
CA LEU A 91 7.01 15.11 -2.94
C LEU A 91 7.27 15.03 -1.44
N LEU A 92 7.52 16.18 -0.76
CA LEU A 92 7.76 16.20 0.68
C LEU A 92 6.57 15.62 1.45
N ALA A 93 5.36 16.04 1.13
CA ALA A 93 4.16 15.54 1.79
C ALA A 93 3.97 14.04 1.56
N THR A 94 4.19 13.56 0.33
CA THR A 94 4.05 12.14 -0.01
C THR A 94 5.10 11.27 0.67
N VAL A 95 6.36 11.71 0.70
CA VAL A 95 7.46 10.97 1.36
C VAL A 95 7.25 10.95 2.87
N ARG A 96 6.77 12.06 3.47
CA ARG A 96 6.44 12.15 4.89
C ARG A 96 5.37 11.14 5.31
N ASP A 97 4.26 11.07 4.54
CA ASP A 97 3.21 10.08 4.76
C ASP A 97 3.75 8.65 4.64
N MET A 98 4.63 8.42 3.67
CA MET A 98 5.22 7.10 3.44
C MET A 98 6.14 6.69 4.60
N VAL A 99 6.99 7.58 5.07
CA VAL A 99 7.85 7.35 6.25
C VAL A 99 7.01 7.05 7.48
N ALA A 100 6.01 7.88 7.77
CA ALA A 100 5.10 7.66 8.91
C ALA A 100 4.43 6.28 8.83
N HIS A 101 3.85 5.94 7.68
CA HIS A 101 3.20 4.65 7.48
C HIS A 101 4.16 3.46 7.61
N MET A 102 5.39 3.57 7.10
CA MET A 102 6.39 2.50 7.21
C MET A 102 6.90 2.34 8.65
N LEU A 103 7.06 3.44 9.40
CA LEU A 103 7.43 3.39 10.82
C LEU A 103 6.34 2.75 11.67
N GLU A 104 5.07 3.08 11.44
CA GLU A 104 3.92 2.46 12.12
C GLU A 104 3.88 0.94 11.87
N ASN A 105 4.33 0.48 10.71
CA ASN A 105 4.29 -0.92 10.30
C ASN A 105 5.69 -1.58 10.25
N ALA A 106 6.68 -1.01 10.92
CA ALA A 106 8.08 -1.45 10.80
C ALA A 106 8.30 -2.93 11.13
N GLN A 107 7.63 -3.46 12.16
CA GLN A 107 7.74 -4.87 12.53
C GLN A 107 7.16 -5.80 11.45
N LEU A 108 6.00 -5.43 10.88
CA LEU A 108 5.41 -6.15 9.75
C LEU A 108 6.34 -6.11 8.53
N ALA A 109 6.88 -4.93 8.20
CA ALA A 109 7.78 -4.74 7.07
C ALA A 109 9.05 -5.58 7.19
N ALA A 110 9.68 -5.62 8.38
CA ALA A 110 10.89 -6.40 8.61
C ALA A 110 10.70 -7.92 8.41
N GLY A 111 9.55 -8.45 8.86
CA GLY A 111 9.22 -9.87 8.66
C GLY A 111 8.82 -10.21 7.22
N LEU A 112 8.30 -9.24 6.49
CA LEU A 112 7.67 -9.47 5.20
C LEU A 112 8.65 -9.72 4.05
N VAL A 113 9.83 -9.09 4.08
CA VAL A 113 10.84 -9.22 2.99
C VAL A 113 11.24 -10.67 2.74
N ARG A 114 11.51 -11.42 3.80
CA ARG A 114 11.83 -12.84 3.69
C ARG A 114 10.67 -13.63 3.11
N GLN A 115 9.46 -13.38 3.61
CA GLN A 115 8.24 -14.08 3.17
C GLN A 115 7.87 -13.79 1.72
N LEU A 116 8.06 -12.55 1.24
CA LEU A 116 7.85 -12.18 -0.17
C LEU A 116 8.81 -12.93 -1.12
N ARG A 117 9.99 -13.33 -0.62
CA ARG A 117 10.93 -14.15 -1.42
C ARG A 117 10.61 -15.63 -1.38
N GLU A 118 9.99 -16.12 -0.30
CA GLU A 118 9.66 -17.52 -0.08
C GLU A 118 8.28 -17.90 -0.66
N SER A 119 7.32 -16.94 -0.72
CA SER A 119 5.95 -17.18 -1.20
C SER A 119 5.63 -16.32 -2.42
N ALA A 120 5.53 -16.97 -3.58
CA ALA A 120 5.12 -16.32 -4.83
C ALA A 120 3.68 -15.78 -4.75
N GLU A 121 2.80 -16.46 -4.03
CA GLU A 121 1.42 -16.00 -3.79
C GLU A 121 1.41 -14.68 -3.02
N LEU A 122 2.16 -14.60 -1.92
CA LEU A 122 2.25 -13.37 -1.13
C LEU A 122 2.91 -12.23 -1.92
N ALA A 123 3.95 -12.53 -2.69
CA ALA A 123 4.61 -11.54 -3.54
C ALA A 123 3.65 -10.95 -4.57
N GLU A 124 2.80 -11.76 -5.19
CA GLU A 124 1.79 -11.31 -6.14
C GLU A 124 0.69 -10.48 -5.48
N ILE A 125 0.20 -10.91 -4.31
CA ILE A 125 -0.75 -10.12 -3.52
C ILE A 125 -0.16 -8.74 -3.20
N PHE A 126 1.10 -8.69 -2.80
CA PHE A 126 1.77 -7.44 -2.45
C PHE A 126 1.97 -6.55 -3.67
N ARG A 127 2.39 -7.13 -4.81
CA ARG A 127 2.54 -6.41 -6.06
C ARG A 127 1.22 -5.76 -6.48
N VAL A 128 0.14 -6.52 -6.53
CA VAL A 128 -1.18 -6.06 -7.01
C VAL A 128 -1.85 -5.08 -6.06
N HIS A 129 -1.73 -5.29 -4.73
CA HIS A 129 -2.49 -4.52 -3.75
C HIS A 129 -1.68 -3.46 -3.01
N VAL A 130 -0.35 -3.48 -3.10
CA VAL A 130 0.52 -2.49 -2.45
C VAL A 130 1.31 -1.67 -3.47
N ILE A 131 2.04 -2.32 -4.38
CA ILE A 131 2.98 -1.64 -5.28
C ILE A 131 2.24 -0.94 -6.43
N GLU A 132 1.46 -1.69 -7.20
CA GLU A 132 0.77 -1.15 -8.39
C GLU A 132 -0.14 0.04 -8.08
N PRO A 133 -0.94 0.04 -7.00
CA PRO A 133 -1.80 1.17 -6.69
C PRO A 133 -1.08 2.45 -6.22
N GLU A 134 0.21 2.40 -5.90
CA GLU A 134 0.99 3.61 -5.61
C GLU A 134 1.46 4.32 -6.89
N ARG A 135 1.63 3.60 -8.01
CA ARG A 135 2.09 4.18 -9.28
C ARG A 135 1.26 5.35 -9.79
N PRO A 136 -0.10 5.29 -9.81
CA PRO A 136 -0.92 6.43 -10.19
C PRO A 136 -0.75 7.64 -9.27
N ARG A 137 -0.45 7.43 -7.98
CA ARG A 137 -0.19 8.53 -7.03
C ARG A 137 1.06 9.32 -7.42
N TRP A 138 2.16 8.61 -7.74
CA TRP A 138 3.40 9.21 -8.22
C TRP A 138 3.23 9.85 -9.60
N ALA A 139 2.52 9.19 -10.52
CA ALA A 139 2.20 9.74 -11.83
C ALA A 139 1.43 11.06 -11.73
N GLY A 140 0.42 11.13 -10.87
CA GLY A 140 -0.35 12.36 -10.64
C GLY A 140 0.48 13.53 -10.09
N ILE A 141 1.53 13.28 -9.29
CA ILE A 141 2.47 14.33 -8.86
C ILE A 141 3.22 14.88 -10.07
N VAL A 142 3.74 13.99 -10.91
CA VAL A 142 4.50 14.37 -12.12
C VAL A 142 3.59 15.11 -13.10
N GLU A 143 2.41 14.60 -13.40
CA GLU A 143 1.43 15.21 -14.32
C GLU A 143 1.06 16.64 -13.88
N ARG A 144 0.84 16.87 -12.56
CA ARG A 144 0.56 18.22 -12.06
C ARG A 144 1.76 19.14 -12.19
N ALA A 145 2.97 18.65 -11.94
CA ALA A 145 4.20 19.42 -12.09
C ALA A 145 4.46 19.78 -13.57
N GLU A 146 4.22 18.88 -14.49
CA GLU A 146 4.26 19.15 -15.94
C GLU A 146 3.22 20.21 -16.35
N ALA A 147 1.97 20.07 -15.86
CA ALA A 147 0.91 21.04 -16.13
C ALA A 147 1.22 22.44 -15.60
N ARG A 148 1.98 22.55 -14.51
CA ARG A 148 2.44 23.83 -13.93
C ARG A 148 3.73 24.36 -14.58
N GLY A 149 4.34 23.59 -15.49
CA GLY A 149 5.61 23.96 -16.14
C GLY A 149 6.85 23.79 -15.24
N GLU A 150 6.74 23.06 -14.13
CA GLU A 150 7.85 22.75 -13.25
C GLU A 150 8.73 21.61 -13.79
N LEU A 151 8.16 20.76 -14.64
CA LEU A 151 8.84 19.64 -15.29
C LEU A 151 8.57 19.67 -16.81
N ALA A 152 9.54 19.21 -17.59
CA ALA A 152 9.32 18.91 -18.98
C ALA A 152 8.45 17.63 -19.13
N PRO A 153 7.60 17.53 -20.18
CA PRO A 153 6.82 16.33 -20.43
C PRO A 153 7.71 15.07 -20.53
N GLY A 154 7.35 14.02 -19.80
CA GLY A 154 8.11 12.77 -19.80
C GLY A 154 9.41 12.78 -18.97
N ALA A 155 9.62 13.78 -18.12
CA ALA A 155 10.83 13.90 -17.29
C ALA A 155 10.99 12.76 -16.27
N ALA A 156 9.90 12.09 -15.85
CA ALA A 156 9.97 11.03 -14.88
C ALA A 156 10.33 9.68 -15.53
N PRO A 157 11.46 9.06 -15.16
CA PRO A 157 11.78 7.71 -15.65
C PRO A 157 10.81 6.68 -15.09
N PRO A 158 10.53 5.56 -15.79
CA PRO A 158 9.57 4.53 -15.35
C PRO A 158 9.85 3.95 -13.95
N VAL A 159 11.11 3.99 -13.50
CA VAL A 159 11.55 3.52 -12.18
C VAL A 159 11.29 4.54 -11.06
N PHE A 160 10.91 5.77 -11.38
CA PHE A 160 10.75 6.86 -10.41
C PHE A 160 9.86 6.51 -9.22
N PRO A 161 8.68 5.86 -9.40
CA PRO A 161 7.80 5.49 -8.30
C PRO A 161 8.42 4.50 -7.29
N ASP A 162 9.45 3.78 -7.70
CA ASP A 162 10.06 2.72 -6.88
C ASP A 162 11.23 3.26 -6.02
N ILE A 163 11.77 4.45 -6.32
CA ILE A 163 12.99 5.00 -5.69
C ILE A 163 12.76 5.34 -4.21
N GLY A 164 11.75 6.16 -3.92
CA GLY A 164 11.43 6.59 -2.56
C GLY A 164 11.16 5.41 -1.62
N PRO A 165 10.20 4.52 -1.96
CA PRO A 165 9.91 3.32 -1.17
C PRO A 165 11.14 2.44 -0.92
N SER A 166 11.98 2.23 -1.93
CA SER A 166 13.19 1.39 -1.81
C SER A 166 14.20 1.96 -0.83
N LEU A 167 14.44 3.28 -0.87
CA LEU A 167 15.39 3.94 0.04
C LEU A 167 14.88 3.96 1.48
N ILE A 168 13.60 4.24 1.71
CA ILE A 168 12.99 4.17 3.04
C ILE A 168 13.08 2.75 3.60
N HIS A 169 12.77 1.74 2.76
CA HIS A 169 12.85 0.34 3.16
C HIS A 169 14.29 -0.09 3.51
N ALA A 170 15.29 0.36 2.73
CA ALA A 170 16.69 0.11 3.02
C ALA A 170 17.11 0.70 4.38
N HIS A 171 16.63 1.90 4.73
CA HIS A 171 16.86 2.51 6.04
C HIS A 171 16.21 1.74 7.19
N LEU A 172 15.01 1.21 7.01
CA LEU A 172 14.36 0.35 8.01
C LEU A 172 15.09 -0.97 8.22
N THR A 173 15.65 -1.52 7.14
CA THR A 173 16.37 -2.80 7.20
C THR A 173 17.78 -2.65 7.76
N PHE A 174 18.46 -1.55 7.42
CA PHE A 174 19.84 -1.24 7.83
C PHE A 174 19.88 0.15 8.48
N PRO A 175 19.37 0.29 9.72
CA PRO A 175 19.26 1.60 10.35
C PRO A 175 20.64 2.22 10.55
N ARG A 176 20.84 3.41 9.97
CA ARG A 176 22.06 4.23 10.11
C ARG A 176 21.73 5.53 10.82
N GLU A 177 20.64 6.17 10.38
CA GLU A 177 20.14 7.45 10.87
C GLU A 177 18.64 7.38 11.06
N PRO A 178 18.02 8.25 11.88
CA PRO A 178 16.58 8.31 12.04
C PRO A 178 15.89 8.65 10.71
N LEU A 179 14.72 8.04 10.48
CA LEU A 179 13.80 8.42 9.41
C LEU A 179 12.99 9.64 9.87
N ASP A 180 13.66 10.78 9.99
CA ASP A 180 13.09 12.05 10.44
C ASP A 180 12.87 13.05 9.29
N GLU A 181 12.55 14.29 9.62
CA GLU A 181 12.32 15.34 8.63
C GLU A 181 13.59 15.72 7.84
N ALA A 182 14.78 15.52 8.41
CA ALA A 182 16.05 15.73 7.70
C ALA A 182 16.22 14.69 6.59
N PHE A 183 15.94 13.41 6.90
CA PHE A 183 15.92 12.34 5.91
C PHE A 183 14.91 12.60 4.78
N VAL A 184 13.67 13.01 5.13
CA VAL A 184 12.63 13.33 4.14
C VAL A 184 13.10 14.43 3.20
N THR A 185 13.67 15.49 3.76
CA THR A 185 14.17 16.65 2.99
C THR A 185 15.34 16.23 2.09
N GLU A 186 16.29 15.47 2.60
CA GLU A 186 17.43 14.99 1.83
C GLU A 186 17.01 14.05 0.68
N LEU A 187 16.09 13.13 0.93
CA LEU A 187 15.56 12.23 -0.09
C LEU A 187 14.89 13.03 -1.22
N VAL A 188 14.09 14.02 -0.89
CA VAL A 188 13.40 14.84 -1.90
C VAL A 188 14.39 15.74 -2.63
N ASP A 189 15.20 16.54 -1.93
CA ASP A 189 16.01 17.60 -2.53
C ASP A 189 17.26 17.06 -3.23
N ARG A 190 17.83 15.95 -2.74
CA ARG A 190 19.09 15.42 -3.29
C ARG A 190 18.93 14.17 -4.15
N VAL A 191 17.75 13.54 -4.13
CA VAL A 191 17.53 12.33 -4.93
C VAL A 191 16.35 12.52 -5.89
N LEU A 192 15.14 12.73 -5.38
CA LEU A 192 13.94 12.71 -6.22
C LEU A 192 13.89 13.89 -7.20
N LEU A 193 14.11 15.12 -6.74
CA LEU A 193 14.10 16.31 -7.58
C LEU A 193 15.23 16.29 -8.64
N PRO A 194 16.49 15.96 -8.31
CA PRO A 194 17.55 15.86 -9.32
C PRO A 194 17.27 14.83 -10.41
N ILE A 195 16.66 13.68 -10.06
CA ILE A 195 16.30 12.65 -11.05
C ILE A 195 15.28 13.20 -12.05
N LEU A 196 14.26 13.90 -11.58
CA LEU A 196 13.23 14.50 -12.44
C LEU A 196 13.81 15.63 -13.30
N ASN A 197 14.72 16.46 -12.76
CA ASN A 197 15.30 17.58 -13.47
C ASN A 197 16.40 17.17 -14.46
N SER A 198 17.07 16.02 -14.26
CA SER A 198 18.17 15.56 -15.11
C SER A 198 17.74 15.20 -16.54
N GLN A 199 16.50 14.80 -16.72
CA GLN A 199 15.94 14.50 -18.05
C GLN A 199 15.54 15.79 -18.79
N SER A 200 15.11 16.83 -18.06
CA SER A 200 14.78 18.13 -18.64
C SER A 200 15.99 18.83 -19.29
N GLN A 201 17.23 18.50 -18.90
CA GLN A 201 18.45 19.07 -19.47
C GLN A 201 18.97 18.33 -20.70
N LYS A 202 18.61 17.05 -20.91
CA LYS A 202 19.08 16.29 -22.06
C LYS A 202 18.41 16.69 -23.37
N ASP A 203 17.17 17.16 -23.31
CA ASP A 203 16.40 17.59 -24.50
C ASP A 203 16.74 19.04 -24.93
N LEU A 204 17.56 19.76 -24.18
CA LEU A 204 18.01 21.12 -24.47
C LEU A 204 19.44 21.21 -25.03
N SER A 205 20.11 20.07 -25.25
CA SER A 205 21.42 20.05 -25.90
C SER A 205 21.26 19.71 -27.37
N PRO A 206 21.66 20.58 -28.30
CA PRO A 206 21.54 20.41 -29.74
C PRO A 206 22.43 19.30 -30.28
#